data_b0d58282efa6d8885cdb0d6644549043
#
_entry.id   b0d58282efa6d8885cdb0d6644549043
#
_cell.length_a   1.000
_cell.length_b   1.000
_cell.length_c   1.000
_cell.angle_alpha   90.00
_cell.angle_beta   90.00
_cell.angle_gamma   90.00
#
_symmetry.space_group_name_H-M   'P 1'
#
loop_
_entity.id
_entity.type
_entity.pdbx_description
1 polymer ?
#
loop_
_entity_poly.entity_id
_entity_poly.type
_entity_poly.pdbx_seq_one_letter_code
_entity_poly.pdbx_strand_id
1 'polypeptide(L)'
;MLLISIIANATNKTNKNYDWSRVMNAIIQVESKGNPKAHNPIGDCAGLLQIRKCLVNECNSILKRQGSSKRYTYADRYNGEKSKEMFVLLQNHFNKEHNIEKAIVCWNAGFYGGWRGKARGYLNKVMKYYNGGK
;
A
#
# COMPACT_ATOMS: atom_id res chain seq x y z
N MET A 1 -4.16 -2.76 55.79
CA MET A 1 -3.73 -2.09 54.56
C MET A 1 -4.02 -3.01 53.38
N LEU A 2 -5.10 -2.75 52.67
CA LEU A 2 -5.49 -3.54 51.51
C LEU A 2 -4.84 -2.96 50.25
N LEU A 3 -3.89 -3.70 49.68
CA LEU A 3 -3.35 -3.43 48.37
C LEU A 3 -4.37 -3.89 47.31
N ILE A 4 -5.10 -2.94 46.73
CA ILE A 4 -5.91 -3.22 45.58
C ILE A 4 -4.97 -3.30 44.38
N SER A 5 -4.64 -4.53 43.96
CA SER A 5 -4.02 -4.76 42.67
C SER A 5 -5.02 -4.41 41.59
N ILE A 6 -4.90 -3.24 41.02
CA ILE A 6 -5.59 -2.92 39.77
C ILE A 6 -4.88 -3.73 38.68
N ILE A 7 -5.40 -4.90 38.38
CA ILE A 7 -5.04 -5.62 37.17
C ILE A 7 -5.64 -4.78 36.03
N ALA A 8 -4.82 -3.94 35.42
CA ALA A 8 -5.16 -3.35 34.15
C ALA A 8 -5.27 -4.51 33.14
N ASN A 9 -6.47 -4.96 32.87
CA ASN A 9 -6.74 -5.76 31.70
C ASN A 9 -6.41 -4.88 30.50
N ALA A 10 -5.16 -4.94 30.06
CA ALA A 10 -4.80 -4.53 28.73
C ALA A 10 -5.58 -5.46 27.80
N THR A 11 -6.76 -5.03 27.38
CA THR A 11 -7.42 -5.63 26.22
C THR A 11 -6.43 -5.47 25.09
N ASN A 12 -5.71 -6.53 24.75
CA ASN A 12 -5.04 -6.67 23.48
C ASN A 12 -6.14 -6.53 22.43
N LYS A 13 -6.44 -5.27 22.04
CA LYS A 13 -6.98 -5.03 20.72
C LYS A 13 -5.87 -5.49 19.79
N THR A 14 -5.94 -6.75 19.38
CA THR A 14 -5.28 -7.18 18.17
C THR A 14 -5.80 -6.23 17.10
N ASN A 15 -5.01 -5.22 16.75
CA ASN A 15 -5.21 -4.44 15.55
C ASN A 15 -5.08 -5.45 14.41
N LYS A 16 -6.21 -6.08 14.08
CA LYS A 16 -6.30 -6.92 12.91
C LYS A 16 -6.07 -6.00 11.74
N ASN A 17 -4.82 -5.98 11.25
CA ASN A 17 -4.46 -5.20 10.09
C ASN A 17 -5.42 -5.58 8.95
N TYR A 18 -5.94 -4.56 8.27
CA TYR A 18 -6.80 -4.77 7.12
C TYR A 18 -6.07 -5.60 6.06
N ASP A 19 -6.75 -6.60 5.49
CA ASP A 19 -6.19 -7.44 4.44
C ASP A 19 -6.30 -6.76 3.08
N TRP A 20 -5.20 -6.19 2.63
CA TRP A 20 -5.07 -5.52 1.33
C TRP A 20 -4.79 -6.49 0.17
N SER A 21 -4.64 -7.79 0.43
CA SER A 21 -4.13 -8.76 -0.57
C SER A 21 -4.95 -8.78 -1.85
N ARG A 22 -6.27 -8.76 -1.75
CA ARG A 22 -7.14 -8.85 -2.93
C ARG A 22 -6.97 -7.67 -3.87
N VAL A 23 -7.02 -6.45 -3.36
CA VAL A 23 -6.85 -5.25 -4.19
C VAL A 23 -5.41 -5.11 -4.68
N MET A 24 -4.44 -5.43 -3.83
CA MET A 24 -3.03 -5.39 -4.19
C MET A 24 -2.72 -6.36 -5.33
N ASN A 25 -3.22 -7.60 -5.26
CA ASN A 25 -3.03 -8.60 -6.32
C ASN A 25 -3.68 -8.17 -7.64
N ALA A 26 -4.84 -7.53 -7.59
CA ALA A 26 -5.48 -6.98 -8.78
C ALA A 26 -4.65 -5.84 -9.42
N ILE A 27 -4.10 -4.96 -8.60
CA ILE A 27 -3.19 -3.90 -9.06
C ILE A 27 -1.92 -4.50 -9.68
N ILE A 28 -1.31 -5.51 -9.06
CA ILE A 28 -0.13 -6.20 -9.57
C ILE A 28 -0.40 -6.76 -10.99
N GLN A 29 -1.56 -7.35 -11.23
CA GLN A 29 -1.90 -7.87 -12.55
C GLN A 29 -1.90 -6.79 -13.63
N VAL A 30 -2.42 -5.61 -13.32
CA VAL A 30 -2.44 -4.47 -14.25
C VAL A 30 -1.05 -3.85 -14.42
N GLU A 31 -0.29 -3.69 -13.32
CA GLU A 31 0.99 -2.99 -13.32
C GLU A 31 2.14 -3.80 -13.94
N SER A 32 2.25 -5.06 -13.61
CA SER A 32 3.44 -5.88 -13.95
C SER A 32 3.14 -7.28 -14.42
N LYS A 33 1.88 -7.72 -14.39
CA LYS A 33 1.49 -9.14 -14.59
C LYS A 33 2.26 -10.09 -13.66
N GLY A 34 2.61 -9.65 -12.46
CA GLY A 34 3.35 -10.43 -11.47
C GLY A 34 4.86 -10.49 -11.69
N ASN A 35 5.44 -9.66 -12.57
CA ASN A 35 6.87 -9.63 -12.80
C ASN A 35 7.59 -8.68 -11.83
N PRO A 36 8.37 -9.19 -10.85
CA PRO A 36 9.05 -8.33 -9.88
C PRO A 36 10.20 -7.51 -10.51
N LYS A 37 10.64 -7.88 -11.70
CA LYS A 37 11.71 -7.19 -12.45
C LYS A 37 11.19 -6.17 -13.45
N ALA A 38 9.87 -5.99 -13.55
CA ALA A 38 9.27 -5.05 -14.48
C ALA A 38 9.78 -3.61 -14.21
N HIS A 39 10.15 -2.92 -15.26
CA HIS A 39 10.58 -1.52 -15.20
C HIS A 39 9.97 -0.75 -16.37
N ASN A 40 9.33 0.36 -16.06
CA ASN A 40 8.89 1.33 -17.04
C ASN A 40 9.77 2.59 -16.92
N PRO A 41 10.61 2.89 -17.93
CA PRO A 41 11.49 4.07 -17.88
C PRO A 41 10.71 5.40 -17.88
N ILE A 42 9.49 5.39 -18.40
CA ILE A 42 8.61 6.56 -18.34
C ILE A 42 8.10 6.67 -16.90
N GLY A 43 8.63 7.64 -16.16
CA GLY A 43 8.32 7.86 -14.75
C GLY A 43 9.11 6.97 -13.79
N ASP A 44 10.04 6.16 -14.28
CA ASP A 44 10.87 5.26 -13.45
C ASP A 44 10.03 4.42 -12.48
N CYS A 45 9.07 3.69 -13.01
CA CYS A 45 8.21 2.80 -12.25
C CYS A 45 8.82 1.40 -12.22
N ALA A 46 8.91 0.79 -11.06
CA ALA A 46 9.65 -0.45 -10.88
C ALA A 46 8.94 -1.50 -10.03
N GLY A 47 9.11 -2.76 -10.41
CA GLY A 47 8.71 -3.95 -9.69
C GLY A 47 7.24 -4.33 -9.84
N LEU A 48 6.78 -5.23 -8.99
CA LEU A 48 5.41 -5.77 -9.02
C LEU A 48 4.33 -4.69 -9.08
N LEU A 49 4.51 -3.64 -8.31
CA LEU A 49 3.53 -2.57 -8.09
C LEU A 49 3.88 -1.29 -8.84
N GLN A 50 4.93 -1.33 -9.67
CA GLN A 50 5.38 -0.17 -10.46
C GLN A 50 5.56 1.09 -9.61
N ILE A 51 6.32 0.95 -8.51
CA ILE A 51 6.56 1.99 -7.52
C ILE A 51 7.54 3.02 -8.08
N ARG A 52 7.20 4.29 -7.94
CA ARG A 52 8.09 5.42 -8.23
C ARG A 52 8.98 5.74 -7.04
N LYS A 53 10.14 6.36 -7.29
CA LYS A 53 11.06 6.78 -6.22
C LYS A 53 10.40 7.70 -5.19
N CYS A 54 9.50 8.59 -5.61
CA CYS A 54 8.78 9.46 -4.70
C CYS A 54 7.91 8.70 -3.67
N LEU A 55 7.35 7.55 -4.04
CA LEU A 55 6.61 6.70 -3.10
C LEU A 55 7.53 5.99 -2.10
N VAL A 56 8.73 5.60 -2.51
CA VAL A 56 9.75 5.08 -1.58
C VAL A 56 10.10 6.14 -0.55
N ASN A 57 10.33 7.38 -1.00
CA ASN A 57 10.62 8.51 -0.13
C ASN A 57 9.46 8.79 0.84
N GLU A 58 8.22 8.71 0.36
CA GLU A 58 7.02 8.86 1.20
C GLU A 58 6.94 7.77 2.27
N CYS A 59 7.19 6.51 1.92
CA CYS A 59 7.28 5.40 2.88
C CYS A 59 8.30 5.70 3.98
N ASN A 60 9.48 6.15 3.60
CA ASN A 60 10.54 6.48 4.56
C ASN A 60 10.17 7.67 5.45
N SER A 61 9.45 8.66 4.93
CA SER A 61 8.94 9.78 5.72
C SER A 61 7.88 9.32 6.73
N ILE A 62 6.99 8.42 6.34
CA ILE A 62 6.00 7.83 7.24
C ILE A 62 6.69 7.05 8.36
N LEU A 63 7.64 6.19 8.01
CA LEU A 63 8.41 5.39 8.98
C LEU A 63 9.16 6.27 9.97
N LYS A 64 9.77 7.34 9.49
CA LYS A 64 10.47 8.32 10.35
C LYS A 64 9.51 8.96 11.35
N ARG A 65 8.33 9.41 10.90
CA ARG A 65 7.30 9.99 11.76
C ARG A 65 6.75 9.01 12.80
N GLN A 66 6.75 7.71 12.46
CA GLN A 66 6.36 6.64 13.39
C GLN A 66 7.46 6.28 14.40
N GLY A 67 8.65 6.88 14.30
CA GLY A 67 9.79 6.56 15.15
C GLY A 67 10.48 5.24 14.78
N SER A 68 10.19 4.69 13.61
CA SER A 68 10.82 3.46 13.11
C SER A 68 12.20 3.76 12.52
N SER A 69 13.17 2.88 12.79
CA SER A 69 14.50 2.92 12.15
C SER A 69 14.51 2.25 10.77
N LYS A 70 13.44 1.55 10.40
CA LYS A 70 13.33 0.89 9.09
C LYS A 70 13.34 1.90 7.95
N ARG A 71 14.05 1.57 6.87
CA ARG A 71 14.07 2.37 5.65
C ARG A 71 14.06 1.45 4.43
N TYR A 72 13.36 1.88 3.37
CA TYR A 72 13.41 1.25 2.06
C TYR A 72 14.42 1.96 1.16
N THR A 73 15.04 1.20 0.28
CA THR A 73 15.88 1.71 -0.81
C THR A 73 15.13 1.68 -2.13
N TYR A 74 15.61 2.38 -3.14
CA TYR A 74 15.00 2.31 -4.47
C TYR A 74 15.10 0.91 -5.08
N ALA A 75 16.17 0.16 -4.78
CA ALA A 75 16.32 -1.22 -5.21
C ALA A 75 15.26 -2.16 -4.62
N ASP A 76 14.71 -1.84 -3.45
CA ASP A 76 13.66 -2.63 -2.81
C ASP A 76 12.37 -2.71 -3.63
N ARG A 77 12.17 -1.81 -4.58
CA ARG A 77 11.04 -1.85 -5.53
C ARG A 77 11.02 -3.13 -6.36
N TYR A 78 12.18 -3.74 -6.58
CA TYR A 78 12.34 -5.02 -7.29
C TYR A 78 12.25 -6.24 -6.39
N ASN A 79 12.10 -6.05 -5.08
CA ASN A 79 11.85 -7.12 -4.13
C ASN A 79 10.34 -7.24 -3.88
N GLY A 80 9.75 -8.38 -4.24
CA GLY A 80 8.30 -8.56 -4.18
C GLY A 80 7.71 -8.34 -2.80
N GLU A 81 8.33 -8.87 -1.75
CA GLU A 81 7.85 -8.72 -0.37
C GLU A 81 7.94 -7.27 0.11
N LYS A 82 9.06 -6.60 -0.13
CA LYS A 82 9.26 -5.20 0.26
C LYS A 82 8.35 -4.25 -0.53
N SER A 83 8.11 -4.55 -1.80
CA SER A 83 7.15 -3.83 -2.64
C SER A 83 5.73 -3.88 -2.04
N LYS A 84 5.30 -5.07 -1.62
CA LYS A 84 4.00 -5.27 -0.96
C LYS A 84 3.92 -4.58 0.40
N GLU A 85 4.99 -4.62 1.19
CA GLU A 85 5.06 -3.88 2.46
C GLU A 85 4.88 -2.38 2.25
N MET A 86 5.52 -1.80 1.24
CA MET A 86 5.36 -0.38 0.91
C MET A 86 3.93 -0.04 0.52
N PHE A 87 3.27 -0.89 -0.26
CA PHE A 87 1.85 -0.72 -0.59
C PHE A 87 0.98 -0.66 0.66
N VAL A 88 1.14 -1.63 1.55
CA VAL A 88 0.37 -1.71 2.80
C VAL A 88 0.62 -0.49 3.68
N LEU A 89 1.87 -0.07 3.82
CA LEU A 89 2.24 1.11 4.60
C LEU A 89 1.54 2.37 4.07
N LEU A 90 1.54 2.58 2.77
CA LEU A 90 0.91 3.73 2.12
C LEU A 90 -0.62 3.69 2.28
N GLN A 91 -1.24 2.54 2.06
CA GLN A 91 -2.69 2.41 2.22
C GLN A 91 -3.11 2.63 3.68
N ASN A 92 -2.41 2.04 4.63
CA ASN A 92 -2.72 2.23 6.06
C ASN A 92 -2.57 3.68 6.51
N HIS A 93 -1.68 4.44 5.87
CA HIS A 93 -1.48 5.86 6.17
C HIS A 93 -2.54 6.76 5.53
N PHE A 94 -2.79 6.59 4.23
CA PHE A 94 -3.64 7.50 3.45
C PHE A 94 -5.09 7.05 3.30
N ASN A 95 -5.39 5.78 3.53
CA ASN A 95 -6.69 5.16 3.26
C ASN A 95 -7.20 4.39 4.49
N LYS A 96 -7.34 5.08 5.60
CA LYS A 96 -7.76 4.50 6.88
C LYS A 96 -9.18 3.97 6.85
N GLU A 97 -10.01 4.48 5.95
CA GLU A 97 -11.37 4.02 5.72
C GLU A 97 -11.45 2.70 4.93
N HIS A 98 -10.32 2.19 4.44
CA HIS A 98 -10.22 0.95 3.65
C HIS A 98 -11.11 0.96 2.40
N ASN A 99 -11.18 2.10 1.72
CA ASN A 99 -11.95 2.26 0.51
C ASN A 99 -11.20 1.65 -0.68
N ILE A 100 -11.77 0.63 -1.33
CA ILE A 100 -11.12 -0.10 -2.42
C ILE A 100 -10.94 0.76 -3.66
N GLU A 101 -11.95 1.53 -4.03
CA GLU A 101 -11.87 2.44 -5.19
C GLU A 101 -10.77 3.50 -4.98
N LYS A 102 -10.71 4.10 -3.79
CA LYS A 102 -9.64 5.03 -3.40
C LYS A 102 -8.27 4.39 -3.48
N ALA A 103 -8.11 3.15 -2.98
CA ALA A 103 -6.86 2.43 -3.04
C ALA A 103 -6.34 2.30 -4.47
N ILE A 104 -7.21 1.96 -5.41
CA ILE A 104 -6.88 1.78 -6.82
C ILE A 104 -6.58 3.12 -7.49
N VAL A 105 -7.47 4.08 -7.36
CA VAL A 105 -7.33 5.39 -8.02
C VAL A 105 -6.10 6.13 -7.52
N CYS A 106 -5.87 6.17 -6.21
CA CYS A 106 -4.70 6.85 -5.65
C CYS A 106 -3.38 6.15 -6.00
N TRP A 107 -3.39 4.84 -6.23
CA TRP A 107 -2.18 4.15 -6.69
C TRP A 107 -1.70 4.68 -8.04
N ASN A 108 -2.62 4.98 -8.94
CA ASN A 108 -2.31 5.56 -10.25
C ASN A 108 -2.16 7.08 -10.23
N ALA A 109 -3.10 7.78 -9.59
CA ALA A 109 -3.21 9.24 -9.66
C ALA A 109 -2.50 9.99 -8.52
N GLY A 110 -1.99 9.27 -7.51
CA GLY A 110 -1.38 9.84 -6.31
C GLY A 110 -2.35 9.98 -5.14
N PHE A 111 -1.78 10.07 -3.93
CA PHE A 111 -2.53 10.13 -2.68
C PHE A 111 -2.94 11.55 -2.27
N TYR A 112 -2.39 12.57 -2.90
CA TYR A 112 -2.68 13.97 -2.60
C TYR A 112 -3.73 14.52 -3.55
N GLY A 113 -4.64 15.33 -3.00
CA GLY A 113 -5.77 15.88 -3.72
C GLY A 113 -6.99 14.96 -3.78
N GLY A 114 -8.02 15.37 -4.51
CA GLY A 114 -9.23 14.59 -4.67
C GLY A 114 -9.03 13.40 -5.60
N TRP A 115 -9.55 12.24 -5.24
CA TRP A 115 -9.41 11.00 -6.03
C TRP A 115 -10.65 10.62 -6.82
N ARG A 116 -11.83 11.07 -6.37
CA ARG A 116 -13.10 10.72 -7.02
C ARG A 116 -13.15 11.21 -8.47
N GLY A 117 -13.55 10.33 -9.36
CA GLY A 117 -13.68 10.60 -10.80
C GLY A 117 -12.37 10.57 -11.58
N LYS A 118 -11.22 10.37 -10.92
CA LYS A 118 -9.91 10.24 -11.57
C LYS A 118 -9.62 8.80 -12.00
N ALA A 119 -8.69 8.63 -12.96
CA ALA A 119 -8.14 7.35 -13.40
C ALA A 119 -9.21 6.27 -13.69
N ARG A 120 -10.32 6.65 -14.30
CA ARG A 120 -11.46 5.73 -14.53
C ARG A 120 -11.10 4.52 -15.37
N GLY A 121 -10.32 4.68 -16.43
CA GLY A 121 -9.86 3.58 -17.26
C GLY A 121 -9.00 2.59 -16.49
N TYR A 122 -8.11 3.10 -15.66
CA TYR A 122 -7.27 2.29 -14.77
C TYR A 122 -8.12 1.57 -13.71
N LEU A 123 -9.03 2.28 -13.06
CA LEU A 123 -9.96 1.71 -12.08
C LEU A 123 -10.73 0.53 -12.68
N ASN A 124 -11.28 0.69 -13.89
CA ASN A 124 -12.03 -0.36 -14.56
C ASN A 124 -11.17 -1.59 -14.87
N LYS A 125 -9.93 -1.39 -15.29
CA LYS A 125 -8.99 -2.49 -15.54
C LYS A 125 -8.69 -3.27 -14.25
N VAL A 126 -8.40 -2.57 -13.17
CA VAL A 126 -8.08 -3.21 -11.88
C VAL A 126 -9.31 -3.91 -11.31
N MET A 127 -10.49 -3.28 -11.37
CA MET A 127 -11.73 -3.88 -10.86
C MET A 127 -12.11 -5.17 -11.59
N LYS A 128 -11.76 -5.29 -12.84
CA LYS A 128 -11.95 -6.55 -13.59
C LYS A 128 -11.21 -7.71 -12.92
N TYR A 129 -9.95 -7.51 -12.55
CA TYR A 129 -9.17 -8.51 -11.82
C TYR A 129 -9.63 -8.67 -10.37
N TYR A 130 -9.98 -7.58 -9.71
CA TYR A 130 -10.51 -7.60 -8.36
C TYR A 130 -11.78 -8.45 -8.25
N ASN A 131 -12.64 -8.43 -9.26
CA ASN A 131 -13.86 -9.22 -9.35
C ASN A 131 -13.65 -10.62 -9.92
N GLY A 132 -12.41 -11.08 -10.08
CA GLY A 132 -12.08 -12.43 -10.55
C GLY A 132 -12.04 -12.58 -12.08
N GLY A 133 -12.02 -11.50 -12.84
CA GLY A 133 -11.78 -11.51 -14.30
C GLY A 133 -10.33 -11.92 -14.62
N LYS A 134 -10.16 -12.51 -15.79
CA LYS A 134 -8.84 -12.89 -16.31
C LYS A 134 -8.44 -12.01 -17.48
#